data_6b1e3549a7a77719db5c846d2f9568b7
#
_entry.id   6b1e3549a7a77719db5c846d2f9568b7
#
_cell.length_a   1.000
_cell.length_b   1.000
_cell.length_c   1.000
_cell.angle_alpha   90.00
_cell.angle_beta   90.00
_cell.angle_gamma   90.00
#
_symmetry.space_group_name_H-M   'P 1'
#
loop_
_entity.id
_entity.type
_entity.pdbx_description
1 polymer ?
#
loop_
_entity_poly.entity_id
_entity_poly.type
_entity_poly.pdbx_seq_one_letter_code
_entity_poly.pdbx_strand_id
1 'polypeptide(L)'
;MNRKNFLVGILVAGCFIATCTVMPSIGRAQANPRITKSMESLKAMTAKLGAPKLKGKETVGGKEAPALYFGATKINNNFDIVDAVGKEDGEGMTATLFAKDGDEYIRVSTNVPKPDGSGRAVGTVLAGPALESIKAGRAYYGEVPILGTPYITGYEPMKDSSGAQIGIYYVGYWLCWYCQR
;
A
#
# COMPACT_ATOMS: atom_id res chain seq x y z
N MET A 1 59.81 50.91 38.67
CA MET A 1 59.23 49.79 39.45
C MET A 1 58.02 49.22 38.64
N ASN A 2 58.31 48.21 37.82
CA ASN A 2 57.33 47.66 36.89
C ASN A 2 56.77 46.32 37.41
N ARG A 3 55.50 46.29 37.71
CA ARG A 3 54.79 45.03 37.98
C ARG A 3 54.07 44.54 36.70
N LYS A 4 54.58 43.49 36.12
CA LYS A 4 53.96 42.76 35.03
C LYS A 4 52.88 41.85 35.59
N ASN A 5 51.62 42.09 35.25
CA ASN A 5 50.52 41.19 35.55
C ASN A 5 50.47 40.07 34.47
N PHE A 6 50.65 38.85 34.92
CA PHE A 6 50.54 37.63 34.10
C PHE A 6 49.09 37.15 34.14
N LEU A 7 48.38 37.31 33.05
CA LEU A 7 47.03 36.75 32.89
C LEU A 7 47.15 35.29 32.40
N VAL A 8 46.80 34.39 33.27
CA VAL A 8 46.65 32.96 32.92
C VAL A 8 45.29 32.76 32.29
N GLY A 9 45.27 32.50 30.98
CA GLY A 9 44.06 32.12 30.27
C GLY A 9 43.75 30.63 30.49
N ILE A 10 42.63 30.36 31.12
CA ILE A 10 42.11 29.00 31.28
C ILE A 10 41.35 28.64 29.97
N LEU A 11 41.93 27.75 29.18
CA LEU A 11 41.28 27.15 28.03
C LEU A 11 40.32 26.06 28.55
N VAL A 12 39.02 26.32 28.53
CA VAL A 12 37.99 25.30 28.79
C VAL A 12 37.75 24.58 27.48
N ALA A 13 38.33 23.40 27.35
CA ALA A 13 38.03 22.50 26.26
C ALA A 13 36.64 21.90 26.49
N GLY A 14 35.64 22.42 25.77
CA GLY A 14 34.28 21.89 25.73
C GLY A 14 34.26 20.57 24.99
N CYS A 15 34.17 19.45 25.72
CA CYS A 15 33.96 18.13 25.17
C CYS A 15 32.48 18.03 24.71
N PHE A 16 32.21 18.23 23.40
CA PHE A 16 30.90 17.93 22.82
C PHE A 16 30.73 16.42 22.77
N ILE A 17 30.04 15.85 23.76
CA ILE A 17 29.56 14.49 23.71
C ILE A 17 28.38 14.46 22.73
N ALA A 18 28.66 14.06 21.48
CA ALA A 18 27.61 13.73 20.52
C ALA A 18 26.87 12.48 21.02
N THR A 19 25.76 12.67 21.70
CA THR A 19 24.84 11.57 22.01
C THR A 19 24.20 11.11 20.71
N CYS A 20 24.77 10.07 20.12
CA CYS A 20 24.17 9.33 19.02
C CYS A 20 22.92 8.62 19.56
N THR A 21 21.76 9.27 19.45
CA THR A 21 20.48 8.62 19.72
C THR A 21 20.25 7.57 18.64
N VAL A 22 20.58 6.32 18.97
CA VAL A 22 20.15 5.16 18.19
C VAL A 22 18.63 5.11 18.28
N MET A 23 17.95 5.66 17.26
CA MET A 23 16.52 5.43 17.11
C MET A 23 16.31 3.93 16.88
N PRO A 24 15.46 3.25 17.69
CA PRO A 24 15.11 1.88 17.39
C PRO A 24 14.49 1.87 15.99
N SER A 25 15.13 1.17 15.06
CA SER A 25 14.52 0.81 13.79
C SER A 25 13.31 -0.05 14.15
N ILE A 26 12.11 0.55 14.14
CA ILE A 26 10.85 -0.19 14.17
C ILE A 26 10.96 -1.14 12.98
N GLY A 27 11.10 -2.42 13.27
CA GLY A 27 11.29 -3.47 12.28
C GLY A 27 10.18 -3.34 11.23
N ARG A 28 10.54 -2.76 10.08
CA ARG A 28 9.74 -2.87 8.87
C ARG A 28 9.73 -4.36 8.59
N ALA A 29 8.59 -5.03 8.81
CA ALA A 29 8.43 -6.39 8.34
C ALA A 29 8.92 -6.38 6.89
N GLN A 30 9.99 -7.14 6.61
CA GLN A 30 10.66 -7.09 5.31
C GLN A 30 9.64 -7.56 4.29
N ALA A 31 9.17 -6.63 3.47
CA ALA A 31 8.16 -6.93 2.47
C ALA A 31 8.69 -8.07 1.60
N ASN A 32 7.88 -9.11 1.40
CA ASN A 32 8.25 -10.21 0.52
C ASN A 32 8.62 -9.65 -0.85
N PRO A 33 9.82 -9.94 -1.41
CA PRO A 33 10.29 -9.36 -2.67
C PRO A 33 9.32 -9.57 -3.83
N ARG A 34 8.60 -10.70 -3.86
CA ARG A 34 7.59 -10.99 -4.86
C ARG A 34 6.41 -10.01 -4.76
N ILE A 35 5.94 -9.73 -3.54
CA ILE A 35 4.86 -8.77 -3.30
C ILE A 35 5.29 -7.35 -3.67
N THR A 36 6.52 -6.96 -3.35
CA THR A 36 7.05 -5.64 -3.72
C THR A 36 7.10 -5.48 -5.24
N LYS A 37 7.63 -6.48 -5.95
CA LYS A 37 7.69 -6.48 -7.41
C LYS A 37 6.29 -6.35 -8.04
N SER A 38 5.32 -7.14 -7.57
CA SER A 38 3.95 -7.09 -8.10
C SER A 38 3.26 -5.76 -7.80
N MET A 39 3.54 -5.14 -6.65
CA MET A 39 3.07 -3.79 -6.33
C MET A 39 3.64 -2.75 -7.30
N GLU A 40 4.93 -2.84 -7.61
CA GLU A 40 5.59 -1.97 -8.61
C GLU A 40 4.99 -2.17 -10.00
N SER A 41 4.75 -3.43 -10.43
CA SER A 41 4.09 -3.75 -11.70
C SER A 41 2.69 -3.14 -11.77
N LEU A 42 1.86 -3.33 -10.74
CA LEU A 42 0.50 -2.76 -10.68
C LEU A 42 0.51 -1.23 -10.80
N LYS A 43 1.41 -0.57 -10.06
CA LYS A 43 1.56 0.89 -10.10
C LYS A 43 2.08 1.37 -11.44
N ALA A 44 3.04 0.68 -12.04
CA ALA A 44 3.59 1.02 -13.35
C ALA A 44 2.54 0.88 -14.46
N MET A 45 1.72 -0.18 -14.44
CA MET A 45 0.64 -0.37 -15.41
C MET A 45 -0.42 0.72 -15.31
N THR A 46 -0.84 1.06 -14.09
CA THR A 46 -1.82 2.12 -13.87
C THR A 46 -1.27 3.50 -14.23
N ALA A 47 0.00 3.79 -13.94
CA ALA A 47 0.65 5.07 -14.26
C ALA A 47 0.71 5.34 -15.77
N LYS A 48 0.82 4.30 -16.62
CA LYS A 48 0.77 4.43 -18.08
C LYS A 48 -0.56 4.98 -18.58
N LEU A 49 -1.65 4.81 -17.82
CA LEU A 49 -2.98 5.33 -18.17
C LEU A 49 -3.17 6.79 -17.71
N GLY A 50 -2.34 7.28 -16.79
CA GLY A 50 -2.38 8.64 -16.25
C GLY A 50 -2.63 8.70 -14.74
N ALA A 51 -2.80 9.92 -14.22
CA ALA A 51 -3.03 10.14 -12.80
C ALA A 51 -4.39 9.57 -12.34
N PRO A 52 -4.46 8.99 -11.11
CA PRO A 52 -5.71 8.50 -10.57
C PRO A 52 -6.63 9.65 -10.14
N LYS A 53 -7.94 9.45 -10.32
CA LYS A 53 -8.98 10.38 -9.89
C LYS A 53 -10.31 9.66 -9.65
N LEU A 54 -11.17 10.23 -8.79
CA LEU A 54 -12.55 9.80 -8.63
C LEU A 54 -13.49 10.75 -9.36
N LYS A 55 -14.52 10.20 -10.05
CA LYS A 55 -15.51 11.02 -10.78
C LYS A 55 -16.86 10.31 -10.81
N GLY A 56 -17.83 10.84 -10.04
CA GLY A 56 -19.16 10.26 -9.94
C GLY A 56 -19.20 8.97 -9.14
N LYS A 57 -20.30 8.27 -9.17
CA LYS A 57 -20.52 6.96 -8.53
C LYS A 57 -21.17 6.00 -9.52
N GLU A 58 -20.96 4.71 -9.28
CA GLU A 58 -21.62 3.63 -10.02
C GLU A 58 -21.73 2.35 -9.17
N THR A 59 -22.57 1.44 -9.60
CA THR A 59 -22.75 0.15 -8.90
C THR A 59 -21.61 -0.81 -9.24
N VAL A 60 -20.98 -1.34 -8.20
CA VAL A 60 -19.90 -2.33 -8.27
C VAL A 60 -20.22 -3.47 -7.35
N GLY A 61 -20.46 -4.68 -7.89
CA GLY A 61 -20.80 -5.84 -7.09
C GLY A 61 -22.06 -5.68 -6.22
N GLY A 62 -23.03 -4.86 -6.68
CA GLY A 62 -24.25 -4.57 -5.94
C GLY A 62 -24.14 -3.42 -4.92
N LYS A 63 -22.95 -2.81 -4.77
CA LYS A 63 -22.71 -1.65 -3.90
C LYS A 63 -22.41 -0.39 -4.72
N GLU A 64 -22.93 0.77 -4.33
CA GLU A 64 -22.50 2.04 -4.88
C GLU A 64 -21.05 2.35 -4.45
N ALA A 65 -20.23 2.73 -5.40
CA ALA A 65 -18.83 3.11 -5.19
C ALA A 65 -18.45 4.30 -6.05
N PRO A 66 -17.52 5.17 -5.62
CA PRO A 66 -16.93 6.19 -6.47
C PRO A 66 -16.28 5.55 -7.71
N ALA A 67 -16.48 6.17 -8.87
CA ALA A 67 -15.88 5.69 -10.10
C ALA A 67 -14.41 6.14 -10.15
N LEU A 68 -13.51 5.17 -10.10
CA LEU A 68 -12.05 5.34 -10.17
C LEU A 68 -11.62 5.39 -11.63
N TYR A 69 -10.79 6.36 -11.96
CA TYR A 69 -10.16 6.52 -13.27
C TYR A 69 -8.65 6.65 -13.13
N PHE A 70 -7.91 6.18 -14.12
CA PHE A 70 -6.54 6.59 -14.40
C PHE A 70 -6.54 7.32 -15.75
N GLY A 71 -6.20 8.62 -15.75
CA GLY A 71 -6.35 9.47 -16.93
C GLY A 71 -7.80 9.49 -17.45
N ALA A 72 -8.03 8.96 -18.65
CA ALA A 72 -9.35 8.79 -19.25
C ALA A 72 -9.96 7.39 -19.03
N THR A 73 -9.18 6.41 -18.56
CA THR A 73 -9.60 5.01 -18.43
C THR A 73 -10.36 4.78 -17.13
N LYS A 74 -11.59 4.30 -17.24
CA LYS A 74 -12.41 3.87 -16.09
C LYS A 74 -11.95 2.50 -15.62
N ILE A 75 -11.84 2.34 -14.30
CA ILE A 75 -11.31 1.14 -13.63
C ILE A 75 -12.42 0.26 -13.05
N ASN A 76 -13.50 0.85 -12.56
CA ASN A 76 -14.59 0.06 -11.97
C ASN A 76 -15.12 -0.97 -12.97
N ASN A 77 -15.21 -2.22 -12.53
CA ASN A 77 -15.59 -3.38 -13.34
C ASN A 77 -14.70 -3.63 -14.60
N ASN A 78 -13.53 -3.01 -14.68
CA ASN A 78 -12.50 -3.30 -15.67
C ASN A 78 -11.39 -4.11 -15.00
N PHE A 79 -11.06 -5.28 -15.51
CA PHE A 79 -10.15 -6.24 -14.89
C PHE A 79 -8.82 -6.39 -15.63
N ASP A 80 -8.61 -5.69 -16.75
CA ASP A 80 -7.45 -5.87 -17.63
C ASP A 80 -6.12 -5.74 -16.87
N ILE A 81 -6.00 -4.71 -16.03
CA ILE A 81 -4.76 -4.45 -15.27
C ILE A 81 -4.53 -5.51 -14.20
N VAL A 82 -5.56 -5.80 -13.40
CA VAL A 82 -5.42 -6.78 -12.29
C VAL A 82 -5.17 -8.19 -12.82
N ASP A 83 -5.72 -8.53 -13.97
CA ASP A 83 -5.46 -9.79 -14.64
C ASP A 83 -4.06 -9.85 -15.27
N ALA A 84 -3.58 -8.72 -15.82
CA ALA A 84 -2.22 -8.62 -16.36
C ALA A 84 -1.18 -8.84 -15.26
N VAL A 85 -1.33 -8.23 -14.08
CA VAL A 85 -0.45 -8.46 -12.92
C VAL A 85 -0.46 -9.93 -12.51
N GLY A 86 -1.65 -10.55 -12.43
CA GLY A 86 -1.77 -11.97 -12.10
C GLY A 86 -1.05 -12.88 -13.11
N LYS A 87 -1.08 -12.53 -14.40
CA LYS A 87 -0.37 -13.29 -15.46
C LYS A 87 1.14 -13.09 -15.42
N GLU A 88 1.62 -11.86 -15.19
CA GLU A 88 3.06 -11.55 -15.18
C GLU A 88 3.79 -12.16 -13.99
N ASP A 89 3.16 -12.14 -12.81
CA ASP A 89 3.79 -12.55 -11.56
C ASP A 89 3.48 -14.00 -11.15
N GLY A 90 2.68 -14.70 -11.95
CA GLY A 90 2.44 -16.14 -11.89
C GLY A 90 1.27 -16.56 -11.02
N GLU A 91 1.04 -17.88 -11.00
CA GLU A 91 -0.09 -18.51 -10.33
C GLU A 91 -0.20 -18.13 -8.85
N GLY A 92 -1.40 -17.85 -8.39
CA GLY A 92 -1.72 -17.44 -7.02
C GLY A 92 -1.55 -15.97 -6.72
N MET A 93 -1.03 -15.15 -7.69
CA MET A 93 -0.94 -13.71 -7.52
C MET A 93 -2.28 -13.04 -7.82
N THR A 94 -2.71 -12.19 -6.89
CA THR A 94 -3.93 -11.40 -7.02
C THR A 94 -3.63 -9.91 -6.89
N ALA A 95 -4.43 -9.10 -7.57
CA ALA A 95 -4.36 -7.65 -7.51
C ALA A 95 -5.75 -7.03 -7.35
N THR A 96 -5.81 -5.88 -6.72
CA THR A 96 -7.05 -5.12 -6.53
C THR A 96 -6.76 -3.62 -6.57
N LEU A 97 -7.70 -2.88 -7.15
CA LEU A 97 -7.79 -1.44 -7.03
C LEU A 97 -9.04 -1.09 -6.23
N PHE A 98 -8.86 -0.32 -5.15
CA PHE A 98 -9.95 0.14 -4.31
C PHE A 98 -10.22 1.61 -4.55
N ALA A 99 -11.48 2.02 -4.51
CA ALA A 99 -11.91 3.41 -4.42
C ALA A 99 -12.30 3.74 -2.98
N LYS A 100 -11.93 4.93 -2.53
CA LYS A 100 -12.31 5.44 -1.20
C LYS A 100 -13.70 6.08 -1.28
N ASP A 101 -14.63 5.67 -0.39
CA ASP A 101 -15.93 6.29 -0.18
C ASP A 101 -16.10 6.59 1.32
N GLY A 102 -15.92 7.85 1.71
CA GLY A 102 -15.85 8.23 3.11
C GLY A 102 -14.70 7.50 3.84
N ASP A 103 -15.04 6.69 4.85
CA ASP A 103 -14.09 5.89 5.61
C ASP A 103 -13.91 4.46 5.10
N GLU A 104 -14.64 4.09 4.05
CA GLU A 104 -14.57 2.78 3.44
C GLU A 104 -13.67 2.77 2.20
N TYR A 105 -13.11 1.59 1.90
CA TYR A 105 -12.37 1.31 0.68
C TYR A 105 -13.03 0.13 -0.01
N ILE A 106 -13.64 0.39 -1.16
CA ILE A 106 -14.47 -0.58 -1.90
C ILE A 106 -13.64 -1.16 -3.05
N ARG A 107 -13.63 -2.50 -3.20
CA ARG A 107 -12.99 -3.18 -4.34
C ARG A 107 -13.74 -2.86 -5.61
N VAL A 108 -13.15 -2.04 -6.49
CA VAL A 108 -13.76 -1.65 -7.76
C VAL A 108 -13.22 -2.42 -8.96
N SER A 109 -12.01 -2.99 -8.83
CA SER A 109 -11.40 -3.89 -9.81
C SER A 109 -10.54 -4.91 -9.06
N THR A 110 -10.73 -6.20 -9.32
CA THR A 110 -10.00 -7.28 -8.62
C THR A 110 -10.04 -8.58 -9.41
N ASN A 111 -8.98 -9.40 -9.26
CA ASN A 111 -8.97 -10.81 -9.65
C ASN A 111 -9.03 -11.76 -8.42
N VAL A 112 -9.20 -11.23 -7.20
CA VAL A 112 -9.49 -12.06 -6.02
C VAL A 112 -10.84 -12.75 -6.21
N PRO A 113 -10.91 -14.10 -6.14
CA PRO A 113 -12.16 -14.83 -6.27
C PRO A 113 -13.00 -14.69 -4.99
N LYS A 114 -14.32 -14.83 -5.14
CA LYS A 114 -15.21 -15.07 -3.99
C LYS A 114 -15.03 -16.49 -3.47
N PRO A 115 -15.19 -16.72 -2.16
CA PRO A 115 -15.04 -18.06 -1.57
C PRO A 115 -15.98 -19.12 -2.14
N ASP A 116 -17.16 -18.70 -2.56
CA ASP A 116 -18.20 -19.56 -3.15
C ASP A 116 -18.01 -19.87 -4.64
N GLY A 117 -16.92 -19.34 -5.25
CA GLY A 117 -16.64 -19.48 -6.66
C GLY A 117 -17.56 -18.69 -7.60
N SER A 118 -18.49 -17.86 -7.08
CA SER A 118 -19.48 -17.12 -7.88
C SER A 118 -18.91 -15.95 -8.66
N GLY A 119 -17.57 -15.83 -8.74
CA GLY A 119 -16.89 -14.78 -9.48
C GLY A 119 -15.91 -13.98 -8.62
N ARG A 120 -15.70 -12.72 -9.00
CA ARG A 120 -14.73 -11.82 -8.36
C ARG A 120 -15.31 -11.11 -7.14
N ALA A 121 -14.47 -10.82 -6.15
CA ALA A 121 -14.86 -10.16 -4.90
C ALA A 121 -15.13 -8.64 -5.05
N VAL A 122 -15.63 -8.19 -6.20
CA VAL A 122 -15.98 -6.79 -6.47
C VAL A 122 -17.07 -6.32 -5.51
N GLY A 123 -17.03 -5.06 -5.11
CA GLY A 123 -18.00 -4.46 -4.18
C GLY A 123 -17.74 -4.75 -2.71
N THR A 124 -16.82 -5.65 -2.37
CA THR A 124 -16.45 -5.89 -0.96
C THR A 124 -15.57 -4.77 -0.42
N VAL A 125 -15.65 -4.55 0.91
CA VAL A 125 -14.92 -3.48 1.60
C VAL A 125 -13.67 -4.04 2.26
N LEU A 126 -12.59 -3.24 2.28
CA LEU A 126 -11.39 -3.56 3.03
C LEU A 126 -11.72 -3.63 4.54
N ALA A 127 -11.27 -4.70 5.18
CA ALA A 127 -11.34 -4.90 6.62
C ALA A 127 -10.04 -5.51 7.14
N GLY A 128 -9.90 -5.57 8.47
CA GLY A 128 -8.76 -6.20 9.13
C GLY A 128 -7.55 -5.28 9.32
N PRO A 129 -6.36 -5.84 9.63
CA PRO A 129 -5.21 -5.07 10.14
C PRO A 129 -4.63 -4.07 9.14
N ALA A 130 -4.80 -4.30 7.83
CA ALA A 130 -4.35 -3.37 6.81
C ALA A 130 -5.11 -2.04 6.84
N LEU A 131 -6.39 -2.06 7.22
CA LEU A 131 -7.26 -0.87 7.21
C LEU A 131 -6.71 0.26 8.09
N GLU A 132 -6.23 -0.05 9.29
CA GLU A 132 -5.70 0.95 10.22
C GLU A 132 -4.41 1.62 9.69
N SER A 133 -3.51 0.83 9.07
CA SER A 133 -2.32 1.38 8.42
C SER A 133 -2.68 2.30 7.27
N ILE A 134 -3.63 1.89 6.45
CA ILE A 134 -4.09 2.64 5.28
C ILE A 134 -4.82 3.93 5.69
N LYS A 135 -5.68 3.90 6.72
CA LYS A 135 -6.33 5.11 7.25
C LYS A 135 -5.31 6.12 7.77
N ALA A 136 -4.19 5.65 8.33
CA ALA A 136 -3.08 6.50 8.74
C ALA A 136 -2.14 6.92 7.58
N GLY A 137 -2.52 6.66 6.33
CA GLY A 137 -1.74 7.01 5.14
C GLY A 137 -0.46 6.19 4.96
N ARG A 138 -0.33 5.04 5.64
CA ARG A 138 0.85 4.18 5.60
C ARG A 138 0.57 2.90 4.81
N ALA A 139 1.61 2.40 4.14
CA ALA A 139 1.56 1.07 3.53
C ALA A 139 1.47 -0.03 4.60
N TYR A 140 0.85 -1.15 4.24
CA TYR A 140 0.84 -2.38 5.02
C TYR A 140 1.39 -3.53 4.18
N TYR A 141 2.32 -4.29 4.76
CA TYR A 141 2.84 -5.53 4.17
C TYR A 141 2.81 -6.61 5.24
N GLY A 142 2.17 -7.73 4.94
CA GLY A 142 2.04 -8.82 5.89
C GLY A 142 1.04 -9.88 5.45
N GLU A 143 0.91 -10.89 6.30
CA GLU A 143 -0.08 -11.94 6.10
C GLU A 143 -1.45 -11.49 6.61
N VAL A 144 -2.48 -11.67 5.80
CA VAL A 144 -3.87 -11.44 6.19
C VAL A 144 -4.79 -12.47 5.55
N PRO A 145 -5.88 -12.85 6.23
CA PRO A 145 -6.93 -13.64 5.60
C PRO A 145 -7.76 -12.74 4.67
N ILE A 146 -7.77 -13.07 3.37
CA ILE A 146 -8.66 -12.45 2.39
C ILE A 146 -9.86 -13.37 2.21
N LEU A 147 -11.02 -12.93 2.67
CA LEU A 147 -12.26 -13.71 2.61
C LEU A 147 -12.09 -15.14 3.17
N GLY A 148 -11.30 -15.29 4.25
CA GLY A 148 -11.02 -16.57 4.89
C GLY A 148 -9.82 -17.35 4.36
N THR A 149 -9.24 -16.96 3.24
CA THR A 149 -8.05 -17.59 2.66
C THR A 149 -6.78 -16.82 3.07
N PRO A 150 -5.68 -17.49 3.52
CA PRO A 150 -4.45 -16.82 3.92
C PRO A 150 -3.67 -16.32 2.70
N TYR A 151 -3.26 -15.05 2.73
CA TYR A 151 -2.42 -14.40 1.73
C TYR A 151 -1.26 -13.66 2.39
N ILE A 152 -0.10 -13.66 1.73
CA ILE A 152 0.90 -12.64 1.97
C ILE A 152 0.60 -11.45 1.06
N THR A 153 0.55 -10.24 1.62
CA THR A 153 -0.07 -9.09 0.96
C THR A 153 0.75 -7.82 1.05
N GLY A 154 0.47 -6.91 0.12
CA GLY A 154 0.86 -5.51 0.17
C GLY A 154 -0.33 -4.61 -0.12
N TYR A 155 -0.48 -3.57 0.68
CA TYR A 155 -1.45 -2.49 0.48
C TYR A 155 -0.70 -1.17 0.50
N GLU A 156 -0.93 -0.33 -0.51
CA GLU A 156 -0.36 1.01 -0.57
C GLU A 156 -1.44 2.06 -0.83
N PRO A 157 -1.39 3.22 -0.13
CA PRO A 157 -2.30 4.33 -0.40
C PRO A 157 -2.18 4.82 -1.84
N MET A 158 -3.33 5.00 -2.51
CA MET A 158 -3.43 5.64 -3.82
C MET A 158 -3.80 7.11 -3.60
N LYS A 159 -2.98 8.01 -4.13
CA LYS A 159 -3.18 9.46 -4.02
C LYS A 159 -3.42 10.07 -5.39
N ASP A 160 -4.31 11.05 -5.46
CA ASP A 160 -4.52 11.87 -6.66
C ASP A 160 -3.42 12.94 -6.83
N SER A 161 -3.55 13.77 -7.86
CA SER A 161 -2.61 14.84 -8.17
C SER A 161 -2.53 15.93 -7.10
N SER A 162 -3.52 16.04 -6.20
CA SER A 162 -3.51 16.97 -5.07
C SER A 162 -2.80 16.38 -3.84
N GLY A 163 -2.46 15.08 -3.87
CA GLY A 163 -1.92 14.33 -2.75
C GLY A 163 -2.98 13.74 -1.82
N ALA A 164 -4.27 13.93 -2.13
CA ALA A 164 -5.36 13.34 -1.36
C ALA A 164 -5.42 11.82 -1.58
N GLN A 165 -5.61 11.07 -0.49
CA GLN A 165 -5.78 9.62 -0.59
C GLN A 165 -7.18 9.28 -1.07
N ILE A 166 -7.28 8.71 -2.27
CA ILE A 166 -8.53 8.41 -2.98
C ILE A 166 -8.80 6.92 -3.16
N GLY A 167 -7.85 6.07 -2.79
CA GLY A 167 -7.98 4.62 -2.97
C GLY A 167 -6.79 3.86 -2.42
N ILE A 168 -6.67 2.61 -2.87
CA ILE A 168 -5.59 1.70 -2.46
C ILE A 168 -5.18 0.84 -3.65
N TYR A 169 -3.87 0.60 -3.78
CA TYR A 169 -3.28 -0.50 -4.54
C TYR A 169 -3.15 -1.71 -3.63
N TYR A 170 -3.56 -2.87 -4.09
CA TYR A 170 -3.37 -4.13 -3.38
C TYR A 170 -2.80 -5.18 -4.31
N VAL A 171 -1.86 -5.95 -3.78
CA VAL A 171 -1.41 -7.22 -4.34
C VAL A 171 -1.34 -8.27 -3.23
N GLY A 172 -1.58 -9.52 -3.59
CA GLY A 172 -1.51 -10.62 -2.63
C GLY A 172 -1.19 -11.93 -3.31
N TYR A 173 -0.44 -12.75 -2.60
CA TYR A 173 -0.09 -14.09 -3.05
C TYR A 173 -0.74 -15.12 -2.10
N TRP A 174 -1.50 -16.03 -2.68
CA TRP A 174 -2.16 -17.08 -1.92
C TRP A 174 -1.13 -18.04 -1.31
N LEU A 175 -1.20 -18.22 0.01
CA LEU A 175 -0.38 -19.17 0.73
C LEU A 175 -1.04 -20.55 0.68
N CYS A 176 -0.62 -21.38 -0.28
CA CYS A 176 -1.02 -22.78 -0.33
C CYS A 176 -0.27 -23.56 0.76
N TRP A 177 -0.96 -23.98 1.83
CA TRP A 177 -0.38 -24.79 2.89
C TRP A 177 0.22 -26.11 2.39
N TYR A 178 -0.22 -26.62 1.25
CA TYR A 178 0.27 -27.86 0.64
C TYR A 178 1.55 -27.67 -0.20
N CYS A 179 1.90 -26.46 -0.59
CA CYS A 179 3.04 -26.18 -1.48
C CYS A 179 4.34 -25.86 -0.72
N GLN A 180 4.32 -25.85 0.61
CA GLN A 180 5.49 -25.59 1.46
C GLN A 180 6.14 -26.84 2.05
N ARG A 181 5.80 -28.05 1.55
CA ARG A 181 6.46 -29.31 1.94
C ARG A 181 7.39 -29.82 0.85
#